data_f406470dc16c4ae7b53f8419c3f188e3
#
_entry.id   f406470dc16c4ae7b53f8419c3f188e3
#
_cell.length_a   1.000
_cell.length_b   1.000
_cell.length_c   1.000
_cell.angle_alpha   90.00
_cell.angle_beta   90.00
_cell.angle_gamma   90.00
#
_symmetry.space_group_name_H-M   'P 1'
#
loop_
_entity.id
_entity.type
_entity.pdbx_description
1 polymer ?
#
loop_
_entity_poly.entity_id
_entity_poly.type
_entity_poly.pdbx_seq_one_letter_code
_entity_poly.pdbx_strand_id
1 'polypeptide(L)'
;LNTKGELAAVLRPGTYSRAKQVAEMIQIIQPDVLLLNEFDFDVNGTAMTRLNDKYFKVSQNGGPPQDFPYRYTAPSNTGTHSGFDFDNNGVVDDTPGDQGYGGDAFGFGEFEGKYGMAVFSKYPIDVDAIRTFEEVLWRDLPGNLLPTSWYDEDERGVFRLSSKSHWDVPIDVDG
;
A
#
# COMPACT_ATOMS: atom_id res chain seq x y z
N LEU A 1 4.62 -11.12 -7.22
CA LEU A 1 4.94 -10.00 -8.12
C LEU A 1 6.19 -9.31 -7.58
N ASN A 2 7.27 -9.28 -8.36
CA ASN A 2 8.60 -8.96 -7.83
C ASN A 2 9.21 -7.71 -8.49
N THR A 3 8.49 -7.09 -9.43
CA THR A 3 8.99 -5.90 -10.15
C THR A 3 7.97 -4.77 -10.16
N LYS A 4 8.47 -3.53 -10.07
CA LYS A 4 7.63 -2.32 -10.11
C LYS A 4 6.77 -2.29 -11.39
N GLY A 5 5.46 -2.09 -11.22
CA GLY A 5 4.48 -2.08 -12.32
C GLY A 5 3.95 -3.45 -12.76
N GLU A 6 4.47 -4.54 -12.24
CA GLU A 6 4.01 -5.89 -12.60
C GLU A 6 2.55 -6.12 -12.21
N LEU A 7 2.08 -5.59 -11.06
CA LEU A 7 0.68 -5.69 -10.65
C LEU A 7 -0.25 -5.12 -11.74
N ALA A 8 0.02 -3.91 -12.21
CA ALA A 8 -0.76 -3.32 -13.28
C ALA A 8 -0.72 -4.18 -14.56
N ALA A 9 0.45 -4.74 -14.91
CA ALA A 9 0.60 -5.57 -16.11
C ALA A 9 -0.23 -6.85 -16.04
N VAL A 10 -0.18 -7.60 -14.93
CA VAL A 10 -0.93 -8.86 -14.78
C VAL A 10 -2.44 -8.65 -14.67
N LEU A 11 -2.90 -7.49 -14.18
CA LEU A 11 -4.31 -7.17 -14.13
C LEU A 11 -4.91 -6.80 -15.49
N ARG A 12 -4.09 -6.38 -16.47
CA ARG A 12 -4.55 -5.87 -17.76
C ARG A 12 -5.47 -6.82 -18.54
N PRO A 13 -5.19 -8.14 -18.66
CA PRO A 13 -6.02 -9.04 -19.46
C PRO A 13 -7.35 -9.45 -18.79
N GLY A 14 -7.56 -9.17 -17.50
CA GLY A 14 -8.76 -9.62 -16.77
C GLY A 14 -8.79 -11.12 -16.47
N THR A 15 -7.66 -11.81 -16.55
CA THR A 15 -7.57 -13.29 -16.41
C THR A 15 -6.72 -13.73 -15.21
N TYR A 16 -6.16 -12.81 -14.43
CA TYR A 16 -5.31 -13.15 -13.29
C TYR A 16 -6.13 -13.82 -12.18
N SER A 17 -5.85 -15.09 -11.90
CA SER A 17 -6.67 -15.95 -11.05
C SER A 17 -6.81 -15.43 -9.62
N ARG A 18 -5.73 -14.92 -9.00
CA ARG A 18 -5.79 -14.35 -7.65
C ARG A 18 -6.71 -13.13 -7.58
N ALA A 19 -6.67 -12.25 -8.59
CA ALA A 19 -7.57 -11.09 -8.64
C ALA A 19 -9.03 -11.50 -8.84
N LYS A 20 -9.30 -12.58 -9.59
CA LYS A 20 -10.65 -13.15 -9.71
C LYS A 20 -11.17 -13.68 -8.38
N GLN A 21 -10.33 -14.40 -7.62
CA GLN A 21 -10.70 -14.91 -6.30
C GLN A 21 -10.99 -13.76 -5.30
N VAL A 22 -10.17 -12.72 -5.30
CA VAL A 22 -10.42 -11.53 -4.49
C VAL A 22 -11.72 -10.85 -4.91
N ALA A 23 -11.95 -10.68 -6.21
CA ALA A 23 -13.19 -10.08 -6.72
C ALA A 23 -14.43 -10.91 -6.37
N GLU A 24 -14.35 -12.23 -6.41
CA GLU A 24 -15.43 -13.12 -5.97
C GLU A 24 -15.78 -12.90 -4.50
N MET A 25 -14.78 -12.85 -3.61
CA MET A 25 -15.00 -12.54 -2.19
C MET A 25 -15.66 -11.16 -2.00
N ILE A 26 -15.18 -10.13 -2.71
CA ILE A 26 -15.76 -8.79 -2.65
C ILE A 26 -17.19 -8.75 -3.16
N GLN A 27 -17.50 -9.52 -4.19
CA GLN A 27 -18.86 -9.66 -4.73
C GLN A 27 -19.81 -10.39 -3.76
N ILE A 28 -19.32 -11.32 -2.95
CA ILE A 28 -20.09 -11.99 -1.89
C ILE A 28 -20.35 -11.03 -0.73
N ILE A 29 -19.32 -10.30 -0.26
CA ILE A 29 -19.40 -9.42 0.90
C ILE A 29 -20.15 -8.11 0.58
N GLN A 30 -20.01 -7.59 -0.64
CA GLN A 30 -20.59 -6.35 -1.14
C GLN A 30 -20.30 -5.13 -0.26
N PRO A 31 -19.04 -4.84 0.08
CA PRO A 31 -18.70 -3.69 0.91
C PRO A 31 -19.02 -2.38 0.19
N ASP A 32 -19.31 -1.33 0.94
CA ASP A 32 -19.46 0.02 0.41
C ASP A 32 -18.13 0.75 0.32
N VAL A 33 -17.24 0.46 1.27
CA VAL A 33 -15.85 0.92 1.30
C VAL A 33 -14.93 -0.27 1.53
N LEU A 34 -13.84 -0.32 0.78
CA LEU A 34 -12.86 -1.41 0.82
C LEU A 34 -11.45 -0.85 0.94
N LEU A 35 -10.69 -1.29 1.95
CA LEU A 35 -9.25 -1.10 2.03
C LEU A 35 -8.56 -2.40 1.62
N LEU A 36 -7.68 -2.31 0.65
CA LEU A 36 -6.74 -3.38 0.30
C LEU A 36 -5.36 -3.02 0.80
N ASN A 37 -4.80 -3.86 1.66
CA ASN A 37 -3.39 -3.86 2.01
C ASN A 37 -2.60 -4.75 1.04
N GLU A 38 -1.29 -4.59 1.02
CA GLU A 38 -0.38 -5.34 0.13
C GLU A 38 -0.69 -5.10 -1.36
N PHE A 39 -1.19 -3.91 -1.68
CA PHE A 39 -1.50 -3.46 -3.03
C PHE A 39 -0.40 -2.52 -3.51
N ASP A 40 0.39 -2.95 -4.50
CA ASP A 40 1.50 -2.16 -5.01
C ASP A 40 1.03 -0.79 -5.52
N PHE A 41 1.68 0.26 -5.03
CA PHE A 41 1.40 1.63 -5.44
C PHE A 41 1.86 1.89 -6.88
N ASP A 42 1.02 2.54 -7.65
CA ASP A 42 1.41 3.19 -8.90
C ASP A 42 0.80 4.59 -9.00
N VAL A 43 1.62 5.55 -9.35
CA VAL A 43 1.26 6.98 -9.35
C VAL A 43 0.04 7.32 -10.22
N ASN A 44 -0.25 6.52 -11.23
CA ASN A 44 -1.37 6.73 -12.15
C ASN A 44 -2.63 5.98 -11.74
N GLY A 45 -2.61 5.19 -10.66
CA GLY A 45 -3.72 4.35 -10.20
C GLY A 45 -4.18 3.31 -11.24
N THR A 46 -3.29 2.93 -12.16
CA THR A 46 -3.61 2.01 -13.26
C THR A 46 -4.03 0.64 -12.75
N ALA A 47 -3.33 0.13 -11.71
CA ALA A 47 -3.66 -1.16 -11.10
C ALA A 47 -5.05 -1.13 -10.47
N MET A 48 -5.40 -0.06 -9.75
CA MET A 48 -6.73 0.12 -9.15
C MET A 48 -7.82 0.17 -10.21
N THR A 49 -7.62 0.96 -11.28
CA THR A 49 -8.55 1.07 -12.39
C THR A 49 -8.78 -0.30 -13.05
N ARG A 50 -7.71 -1.06 -13.30
CA ARG A 50 -7.81 -2.40 -13.89
C ARG A 50 -8.49 -3.40 -12.96
N LEU A 51 -8.21 -3.35 -11.66
CA LEU A 51 -8.88 -4.23 -10.70
C LEU A 51 -10.38 -3.96 -10.65
N ASN A 52 -10.78 -2.69 -10.60
CA ASN A 52 -12.19 -2.32 -10.64
C ASN A 52 -12.85 -2.79 -11.95
N ASP A 53 -12.31 -2.35 -13.10
CA ASP A 53 -12.99 -2.50 -14.40
C ASP A 53 -12.95 -3.92 -14.96
N LYS A 54 -11.89 -4.69 -14.65
CA LYS A 54 -11.67 -6.02 -15.24
C LYS A 54 -12.02 -7.18 -14.30
N TYR A 55 -12.24 -6.88 -13.01
CA TYR A 55 -12.49 -7.93 -12.01
C TYR A 55 -13.70 -7.60 -11.15
N PHE A 56 -13.78 -6.47 -10.47
CA PHE A 56 -14.93 -6.15 -9.60
C PHE A 56 -16.21 -5.95 -10.40
N LYS A 57 -16.16 -5.24 -11.51
CA LYS A 57 -17.31 -4.99 -12.42
C LYS A 57 -17.65 -6.19 -13.30
N VAL A 58 -16.88 -7.26 -13.25
CA VAL A 58 -17.12 -8.49 -14.02
C VAL A 58 -17.53 -9.57 -13.06
N SER A 59 -18.72 -10.16 -13.26
CA SER A 59 -19.23 -11.26 -12.42
C SER A 59 -18.21 -12.40 -12.32
N GLN A 60 -17.89 -12.79 -11.09
CA GLN A 60 -17.08 -13.97 -10.79
C GLN A 60 -18.01 -15.07 -10.24
N ASN A 61 -18.01 -16.24 -10.86
CA ASN A 61 -18.83 -17.40 -10.46
C ASN A 61 -20.31 -17.08 -10.19
N GLY A 62 -20.88 -16.11 -10.93
CA GLY A 62 -22.28 -15.68 -10.75
C GLY A 62 -22.49 -14.64 -9.64
N GLY A 63 -21.43 -14.17 -8.99
CA GLY A 63 -21.50 -13.08 -8.01
C GLY A 63 -21.94 -11.76 -8.64
N PRO A 64 -22.63 -10.87 -7.87
CA PRO A 64 -23.09 -9.58 -8.39
C PRO A 64 -21.90 -8.62 -8.59
N PRO A 65 -21.74 -8.07 -9.80
CA PRO A 65 -20.67 -7.09 -10.05
C PRO A 65 -20.70 -5.93 -9.05
N GLN A 66 -19.50 -5.46 -8.66
CA GLN A 66 -19.32 -4.32 -7.79
C GLN A 66 -18.58 -3.21 -8.55
N ASP A 67 -18.99 -1.98 -8.39
CA ASP A 67 -18.31 -0.80 -8.95
C ASP A 67 -17.90 0.14 -7.82
N PHE A 68 -16.62 0.52 -7.82
CA PHE A 68 -16.05 1.49 -6.90
C PHE A 68 -15.54 2.69 -7.71
N PRO A 69 -16.41 3.65 -8.03
CA PRO A 69 -16.05 4.80 -8.85
C PRO A 69 -14.99 5.69 -8.18
N TYR A 70 -14.96 5.73 -6.85
CA TYR A 70 -14.03 6.54 -6.07
C TYR A 70 -12.90 5.67 -5.53
N ARG A 71 -11.68 6.10 -5.74
CA ARG A 71 -10.49 5.33 -5.38
C ARG A 71 -9.37 6.25 -4.92
N TYR A 72 -8.62 5.80 -3.93
CA TYR A 72 -7.47 6.54 -3.42
C TYR A 72 -6.29 5.62 -3.16
N THR A 73 -5.11 6.07 -3.51
CA THR A 73 -3.81 5.50 -3.14
C THR A 73 -2.78 6.62 -3.03
N ALA A 74 -1.80 6.43 -2.19
CA ALA A 74 -0.69 7.36 -1.99
C ALA A 74 0.61 6.57 -1.75
N PRO A 75 1.78 7.22 -1.84
CA PRO A 75 3.04 6.61 -1.40
C PRO A 75 2.94 6.04 0.01
N SER A 76 3.81 5.09 0.30
CA SER A 76 3.95 4.47 1.62
C SER A 76 5.42 4.17 1.89
N ASN A 77 5.76 3.92 3.14
CA ASN A 77 7.13 3.63 3.57
C ASN A 77 7.66 2.27 3.06
N THR A 78 6.78 1.38 2.59
CA THR A 78 7.20 0.07 2.09
C THR A 78 8.05 0.20 0.83
N GLY A 79 9.25 -0.36 0.90
CA GLY A 79 10.24 -0.29 -0.17
C GLY A 79 10.86 1.08 -0.40
N THR A 80 10.60 2.07 0.49
CA THR A 80 11.27 3.37 0.46
C THR A 80 12.57 3.24 1.24
N HIS A 81 13.70 3.41 0.54
CA HIS A 81 15.03 3.26 1.11
C HIS A 81 15.30 4.28 2.23
N SER A 82 15.85 3.82 3.36
CA SER A 82 16.09 4.67 4.53
C SER A 82 17.43 5.44 4.47
N GLY A 83 18.41 4.90 3.80
CA GLY A 83 19.80 5.35 3.80
C GLY A 83 20.65 4.76 4.95
N PHE A 84 20.09 3.82 5.71
CA PHE A 84 20.72 3.19 6.88
C PHE A 84 20.67 1.67 6.81
N ASP A 85 21.56 1.01 7.56
CA ASP A 85 21.62 -0.45 7.76
C ASP A 85 20.66 -0.84 8.91
N PHE A 86 19.34 -0.84 8.62
CA PHE A 86 18.32 -1.07 9.65
C PHE A 86 18.26 -2.53 10.13
N ASP A 87 18.73 -3.47 9.33
CA ASP A 87 18.76 -4.88 9.72
C ASP A 87 20.07 -5.29 10.41
N ASN A 88 21.04 -4.36 10.51
CA ASN A 88 22.34 -4.52 11.17
C ASN A 88 23.19 -5.66 10.58
N ASN A 89 23.11 -5.87 9.26
CA ASN A 89 23.91 -6.87 8.58
C ASN A 89 25.33 -6.38 8.19
N GLY A 90 25.60 -5.09 8.38
CA GLY A 90 26.88 -4.41 8.08
C GLY A 90 26.94 -3.82 6.68
N VAL A 91 25.86 -3.82 5.92
CA VAL A 91 25.75 -3.29 4.56
C VAL A 91 24.50 -2.43 4.46
N VAL A 92 24.60 -1.25 3.84
CA VAL A 92 23.43 -0.46 3.42
C VAL A 92 23.04 -0.90 2.02
N ASP A 93 21.96 -1.68 1.91
CA ASP A 93 21.48 -2.23 0.64
C ASP A 93 20.54 -1.24 -0.07
N ASP A 94 21.06 -0.45 -1.01
CA ASP A 94 20.35 0.66 -1.67
C ASP A 94 19.80 0.34 -3.08
N THR A 95 20.03 -0.88 -3.57
CA THR A 95 19.66 -1.28 -4.92
C THR A 95 18.34 -2.07 -4.93
N PRO A 96 17.24 -1.52 -5.50
CA PRO A 96 15.95 -2.20 -5.55
C PRO A 96 16.04 -3.59 -6.19
N GLY A 97 15.50 -4.59 -5.50
CA GLY A 97 15.51 -5.99 -5.93
C GLY A 97 16.68 -6.81 -5.37
N ASP A 98 17.67 -6.20 -4.77
CA ASP A 98 18.73 -6.91 -4.05
C ASP A 98 18.18 -7.53 -2.74
N GLN A 99 18.86 -8.58 -2.26
CA GLN A 99 18.36 -9.41 -1.17
C GLN A 99 18.18 -8.64 0.16
N GLY A 100 19.03 -7.67 0.45
CA GLY A 100 19.00 -6.87 1.68
C GLY A 100 18.11 -5.63 1.59
N TYR A 101 17.79 -5.14 0.38
CA TYR A 101 17.10 -3.87 0.16
C TYR A 101 15.87 -3.65 1.04
N GLY A 102 15.03 -4.67 1.19
CA GLY A 102 13.81 -4.58 2.00
C GLY A 102 14.09 -4.46 3.50
N GLY A 103 15.23 -4.97 3.99
CA GLY A 103 15.68 -4.86 5.38
C GLY A 103 16.01 -3.41 5.75
N ASP A 104 16.56 -2.65 4.81
CA ASP A 104 17.01 -1.26 4.98
C ASP A 104 15.98 -0.21 4.53
N ALA A 105 14.81 -0.64 4.08
CA ALA A 105 13.71 0.26 3.79
C ALA A 105 12.96 0.67 5.08
N PHE A 106 12.30 1.84 5.09
CA PHE A 106 11.44 2.28 6.20
C PHE A 106 10.32 1.28 6.51
N GLY A 107 9.89 0.51 5.53
CA GLY A 107 9.02 -0.64 5.65
C GLY A 107 9.41 -1.65 4.59
N PHE A 108 9.38 -2.95 4.95
CA PHE A 108 9.84 -4.00 4.06
C PHE A 108 9.15 -3.97 2.69
N GLY A 109 9.95 -4.02 1.64
CA GLY A 109 9.51 -4.10 0.25
C GLY A 109 10.71 -4.10 -0.70
N GLU A 110 10.65 -4.87 -1.78
CA GLU A 110 11.76 -5.07 -2.72
C GLU A 110 11.96 -3.86 -3.68
N PHE A 111 11.01 -2.92 -3.67
CA PHE A 111 11.08 -1.67 -4.42
C PHE A 111 10.09 -0.66 -3.83
N GLU A 112 10.33 0.62 -4.06
CA GLU A 112 9.45 1.70 -3.62
C GLU A 112 8.00 1.54 -4.09
N GLY A 113 7.06 1.55 -3.16
CA GLY A 113 5.64 1.34 -3.41
C GLY A 113 5.18 -0.12 -3.46
N LYS A 114 6.09 -1.07 -3.19
CA LYS A 114 5.73 -2.47 -2.95
C LYS A 114 4.87 -2.57 -1.69
N TYR A 115 3.88 -3.47 -1.68
CA TYR A 115 3.02 -3.71 -0.52
C TYR A 115 2.33 -2.45 0.03
N GLY A 116 1.96 -1.52 -0.83
CA GLY A 116 1.23 -0.31 -0.46
C GLY A 116 -0.22 -0.59 -0.05
N MET A 117 -1.06 0.43 -0.16
CA MET A 117 -2.48 0.36 0.21
C MET A 117 -3.35 1.01 -0.87
N ALA A 118 -4.61 0.56 -0.97
CA ALA A 118 -5.59 1.14 -1.89
C ALA A 118 -6.99 1.17 -1.25
N VAL A 119 -7.64 2.32 -1.31
CA VAL A 119 -9.03 2.51 -0.90
C VAL A 119 -9.92 2.52 -2.12
N PHE A 120 -11.02 1.78 -2.06
CA PHE A 120 -12.08 1.74 -3.05
C PHE A 120 -13.40 2.10 -2.35
N SER A 121 -14.17 3.01 -2.91
CA SER A 121 -15.43 3.48 -2.33
C SER A 121 -16.53 3.59 -3.37
N LYS A 122 -17.75 3.26 -2.97
CA LYS A 122 -18.97 3.56 -3.72
C LYS A 122 -19.40 5.02 -3.55
N TYR A 123 -18.92 5.65 -2.48
CA TYR A 123 -19.24 7.03 -2.11
C TYR A 123 -18.10 7.98 -2.44
N PRO A 124 -18.37 9.27 -2.66
CA PRO A 124 -17.35 10.27 -2.91
C PRO A 124 -16.28 10.30 -1.81
N ILE A 125 -15.03 10.45 -2.24
CA ILE A 125 -13.88 10.69 -1.35
C ILE A 125 -13.54 12.17 -1.46
N ASP A 126 -13.51 12.88 -0.32
CA ASP A 126 -13.03 14.26 -0.26
C ASP A 126 -11.49 14.26 -0.30
N VAL A 127 -10.96 14.26 -1.53
CA VAL A 127 -9.51 14.12 -1.76
C VAL A 127 -8.72 15.32 -1.22
N ASP A 128 -9.33 16.48 -1.11
CA ASP A 128 -8.67 17.71 -0.62
C ASP A 128 -8.54 17.70 0.92
N ALA A 129 -9.36 16.93 1.61
CA ALA A 129 -9.33 16.76 3.06
C ALA A 129 -8.54 15.53 3.53
N ILE A 130 -7.97 14.73 2.61
CA ILE A 130 -7.17 13.56 2.98
C ILE A 130 -5.89 14.00 3.72
N ARG A 131 -5.57 13.27 4.79
CA ARG A 131 -4.30 13.41 5.51
C ARG A 131 -3.54 12.09 5.49
N THR A 132 -2.22 12.17 5.25
CA THR A 132 -1.31 11.03 5.30
C THR A 132 -0.25 11.25 6.39
N PHE A 133 0.16 10.17 7.05
CA PHE A 133 1.07 10.22 8.18
C PHE A 133 2.28 9.30 7.98
N GLU A 134 2.74 9.14 6.74
CA GLU A 134 3.87 8.26 6.43
C GLU A 134 5.19 8.75 7.03
N GLU A 135 5.35 10.08 7.18
CA GLU A 135 6.57 10.70 7.67
C GLU A 135 6.65 10.88 9.19
N VAL A 136 5.62 10.47 9.93
CA VAL A 136 5.64 10.55 11.39
C VAL A 136 6.75 9.67 11.94
N LEU A 137 7.65 10.27 12.74
CA LEU A 137 8.78 9.56 13.33
C LEU A 137 8.34 8.81 14.60
N TRP A 138 8.85 7.59 14.76
CA TRP A 138 8.52 6.79 15.93
C TRP A 138 8.99 7.46 17.23
N ARG A 139 10.17 8.12 17.20
CA ARG A 139 10.72 8.83 18.36
C ARG A 139 9.82 9.96 18.87
N ASP A 140 8.98 10.57 18.02
CA ASP A 140 8.13 11.71 18.38
C ASP A 140 6.85 11.28 19.13
N LEU A 141 6.61 9.96 19.20
CA LEU A 141 5.46 9.44 19.93
C LEU A 141 5.71 9.52 21.45
N PRO A 142 4.84 10.18 22.24
CA PRO A 142 5.01 10.22 23.68
C PRO A 142 5.04 8.81 24.29
N GLY A 143 6.08 8.50 25.06
CA GLY A 143 6.25 7.17 25.66
C GLY A 143 6.62 6.07 24.66
N ASN A 144 7.19 6.41 23.52
CA ASN A 144 7.64 5.44 22.53
C ASN A 144 8.60 4.40 23.13
N LEU A 145 8.59 3.21 22.52
CA LEU A 145 9.45 2.09 22.91
C LEU A 145 10.45 1.74 21.80
N LEU A 146 10.92 2.75 21.06
CA LEU A 146 11.91 2.56 20.00
C LEU A 146 13.18 1.93 20.56
N PRO A 147 13.66 0.78 20.06
CA PRO A 147 14.79 0.05 20.62
C PRO A 147 16.10 0.79 20.51
N THR A 148 16.61 1.37 21.60
CA THR A 148 17.86 2.14 21.63
C THR A 148 19.11 1.25 21.61
N SER A 149 18.98 -0.04 21.83
CA SER A 149 20.08 -1.02 21.73
C SER A 149 20.24 -1.61 20.34
N TRP A 150 19.25 -1.43 19.45
CA TRP A 150 19.26 -1.93 18.07
C TRP A 150 19.58 -0.81 17.09
N TYR A 151 18.93 0.34 17.25
CA TYR A 151 19.10 1.51 16.39
C TYR A 151 19.97 2.56 17.04
N ASP A 152 20.93 3.10 16.31
CA ASP A 152 21.74 4.22 16.76
C ASP A 152 20.97 5.56 16.78
N GLU A 153 21.63 6.67 17.09
CA GLU A 153 20.95 7.97 17.21
C GLU A 153 20.49 8.51 15.86
N ASP A 154 21.28 8.33 14.81
CA ASP A 154 20.98 8.81 13.46
C ASP A 154 19.83 8.01 12.86
N GLU A 155 19.84 6.69 13.00
CA GLU A 155 18.76 5.79 12.59
C GLU A 155 17.43 6.13 13.30
N ARG A 156 17.48 6.29 14.63
CA ARG A 156 16.29 6.75 15.39
C ARG A 156 15.83 8.13 14.97
N GLY A 157 16.74 8.95 14.42
CA GLY A 157 16.47 10.26 13.87
C GLY A 157 15.51 10.25 12.68
N VAL A 158 15.46 9.15 11.94
CA VAL A 158 14.71 9.01 10.68
C VAL A 158 13.66 7.91 10.72
N PHE A 159 13.69 7.02 11.72
CA PHE A 159 12.83 5.82 11.76
C PHE A 159 11.35 6.18 11.79
N ARG A 160 10.59 5.71 10.82
CA ARG A 160 9.16 6.00 10.66
C ARG A 160 8.31 5.17 11.64
N LEU A 161 7.24 5.76 12.13
CA LEU A 161 6.29 5.08 13.02
C LEU A 161 5.59 3.91 12.32
N SER A 162 5.23 4.08 11.08
CA SER A 162 4.51 3.08 10.28
C SER A 162 5.37 2.50 9.19
N SER A 163 5.36 1.19 9.04
CA SER A 163 5.98 0.51 7.88
C SER A 163 5.27 0.82 6.55
N LYS A 164 4.02 1.30 6.58
CA LYS A 164 3.28 1.74 5.40
C LYS A 164 2.98 3.24 5.52
N SER A 165 1.84 3.57 6.04
CA SER A 165 1.35 4.90 6.36
C SER A 165 0.10 4.75 7.23
N HIS A 166 -0.37 5.86 7.80
CA HIS A 166 -1.75 5.98 8.27
C HIS A 166 -2.45 7.03 7.42
N TRP A 167 -3.67 6.77 7.00
CA TRP A 167 -4.47 7.68 6.21
C TRP A 167 -5.76 8.04 6.93
N ASP A 168 -6.08 9.31 6.95
CA ASP A 168 -7.40 9.81 7.24
C ASP A 168 -8.05 10.15 5.89
N VAL A 169 -9.07 9.36 5.52
CA VAL A 169 -9.73 9.43 4.21
C VAL A 169 -11.20 9.74 4.42
N PRO A 170 -11.62 11.02 4.36
CA PRO A 170 -13.02 11.40 4.48
C PRO A 170 -13.85 10.87 3.31
N ILE A 171 -14.96 10.22 3.64
CA ILE A 171 -15.89 9.64 2.68
C ILE A 171 -17.27 10.24 2.94
N ASP A 172 -17.88 10.82 1.92
CA ASP A 172 -19.21 11.42 1.99
C ASP A 172 -20.28 10.35 1.70
N VAL A 173 -21.02 9.96 2.72
CA VAL A 173 -22.01 8.88 2.63
C VAL A 173 -23.42 9.42 2.39
N ASP A 174 -23.71 10.63 2.82
CA ASP A 174 -25.07 11.20 2.82
C ASP A 174 -25.21 12.49 1.99
N GLY A 175 -24.13 13.04 1.44
CA GLY A 175 -24.12 14.29 0.68
C GLY A 175 -24.03 15.53 1.55
#